data_274d29b8c82c22a3c534b0e2696c0934
#
_entry.id   274d29b8c82c22a3c534b0e2696c0934
#
_cell.length_a   1.000
_cell.length_b   1.000
_cell.length_c   1.000
_cell.angle_alpha   90.00
_cell.angle_beta   90.00
_cell.angle_gamma   90.00
#
_symmetry.space_group_name_H-M   'P 1'
#
loop_
_entity.id
_entity.type
_entity.pdbx_description
1 polymer ?
#
loop_
_entity_poly.entity_id
_entity_poly.type
_entity_poly.pdbx_seq_one_letter_code
_entity_poly.pdbx_strand_id
1 'polypeptide(L)'
;MITSSVIPLAQRAVRTHPTLLGMATAASGFIRQMAIKPFAPRLRRRELALRESLPSIHAVRNQLFKEKGQGEIPTIVIGGFVPDATEAVEFQRELFRRHGSVYYVNFSRTGFSAPLFFAQLADLIEELNRKGQKPIIFSVSFGCSLVARFFREGHDASLAVRGVTMTSPVLCTDDLVRPEQDKRGGVRMLESNLRRILRADASRGDELKHQIERARRCFKALFEAGAENRVLSSRHLSIRKKIIGVLESTSCVGGYERVLALRDAPPATGAIFGGPALLLLAEEEDQLLVPSSPTLAALRDAESRLRLFPRGKVWTVTSPVSGDAVAHASLIFHQHCYNPFIEAWYDRLATPLRLAVV
;
A
#
# COMPACT_ATOMS: atom_id res chain seq x y z
N MET A 1 -3.06 -27.90 25.66
CA MET A 1 -3.77 -26.93 26.52
C MET A 1 -2.80 -26.22 27.44
N ILE A 2 -1.92 -25.32 26.94
CA ILE A 2 -0.99 -24.52 27.79
C ILE A 2 -0.88 -23.05 27.29
N THR A 3 -1.83 -22.55 26.52
CA THR A 3 -1.70 -21.19 25.92
C THR A 3 -2.56 -20.10 26.56
N SER A 4 -3.38 -20.40 27.59
CA SER A 4 -4.32 -19.41 28.15
C SER A 4 -3.82 -18.66 29.41
N SER A 5 -2.68 -19.03 29.98
CA SER A 5 -2.22 -18.43 31.23
C SER A 5 -1.09 -17.39 31.11
N VAL A 6 -0.45 -17.28 29.95
CA VAL A 6 0.69 -16.38 29.74
C VAL A 6 0.27 -14.94 29.40
N ILE A 7 -0.88 -14.77 28.73
CA ILE A 7 -1.39 -13.45 28.29
C ILE A 7 -1.69 -12.50 29.46
N PRO A 8 -2.36 -12.93 30.55
CA PRO A 8 -2.63 -12.04 31.69
C PRO A 8 -1.40 -11.59 32.47
N LEU A 9 -0.36 -12.43 32.55
CA LEU A 9 0.90 -12.12 33.19
C LEU A 9 1.72 -11.08 32.42
N ALA A 10 1.76 -11.20 31.08
CA ALA A 10 2.41 -10.22 30.21
C ALA A 10 1.70 -8.86 30.28
N GLN A 11 0.36 -8.84 30.31
CA GLN A 11 -0.41 -7.59 30.44
C GLN A 11 -0.23 -6.93 31.81
N ARG A 12 -0.04 -7.71 32.89
CA ARG A 12 0.21 -7.20 34.23
C ARG A 12 1.63 -6.62 34.34
N ALA A 13 2.63 -7.29 33.77
CA ALA A 13 4.03 -6.83 33.77
C ALA A 13 4.18 -5.51 32.97
N VAL A 14 3.44 -5.34 31.88
CA VAL A 14 3.43 -4.11 31.06
C VAL A 14 2.83 -2.91 31.82
N ARG A 15 1.82 -3.13 32.66
CA ARG A 15 1.22 -2.05 33.49
C ARG A 15 2.10 -1.60 34.63
N THR A 16 2.97 -2.46 35.16
CA THR A 16 3.81 -2.17 36.33
C THR A 16 5.18 -1.60 35.97
N HIS A 17 5.65 -1.75 34.72
CA HIS A 17 6.98 -1.33 34.31
C HIS A 17 6.99 -0.60 32.94
N PRO A 18 6.65 0.71 32.89
CA PRO A 18 6.65 1.49 31.66
C PRO A 18 8.03 1.56 30.99
N THR A 19 9.12 1.44 31.75
CA THR A 19 10.48 1.36 31.23
C THR A 19 10.76 0.08 30.45
N LEU A 20 10.19 -1.06 30.84
CA LEU A 20 10.31 -2.32 30.10
C LEU A 20 9.56 -2.27 28.74
N LEU A 21 8.41 -1.59 28.69
CA LEU A 21 7.69 -1.34 27.44
C LEU A 21 8.53 -0.47 26.51
N GLY A 22 9.15 0.58 27.03
CA GLY A 22 10.04 1.45 26.26
C GLY A 22 11.25 0.69 25.70
N MET A 23 11.88 -0.17 26.50
CA MET A 23 13.00 -1.02 26.06
C MET A 23 12.57 -2.07 25.04
N ALA A 24 11.42 -2.73 25.21
CA ALA A 24 10.90 -3.70 24.26
C ALA A 24 10.53 -3.02 22.91
N THR A 25 10.00 -1.80 22.95
CA THR A 25 9.68 -1.00 21.77
C THR A 25 10.95 -0.59 21.02
N ALA A 26 11.97 -0.15 21.75
CA ALA A 26 13.27 0.22 21.18
C ALA A 26 13.98 -1.01 20.57
N ALA A 27 14.02 -2.14 21.28
CA ALA A 27 14.61 -3.38 20.79
C ALA A 27 13.89 -3.92 19.54
N SER A 28 12.56 -3.92 19.52
CA SER A 28 11.77 -4.32 18.36
C SER A 28 12.03 -3.41 17.16
N GLY A 29 12.11 -2.09 17.37
CA GLY A 29 12.47 -1.12 16.35
C GLY A 29 13.88 -1.31 15.79
N PHE A 30 14.84 -1.61 16.66
CA PHE A 30 16.24 -1.87 16.29
C PHE A 30 16.38 -3.16 15.48
N ILE A 31 15.80 -4.27 15.91
CA ILE A 31 15.81 -5.56 15.19
C ILE A 31 15.21 -5.39 13.80
N ARG A 32 14.10 -4.67 13.68
CA ARG A 32 13.47 -4.34 12.40
C ARG A 32 14.40 -3.55 11.50
N GLN A 33 15.05 -2.53 12.02
CA GLN A 33 15.96 -1.69 11.27
C GLN A 33 17.19 -2.47 10.77
N MET A 34 17.61 -3.47 11.53
CA MET A 34 18.69 -4.39 11.13
C MET A 34 18.27 -5.36 10.02
N ALA A 35 16.98 -5.78 9.99
CA ALA A 35 16.47 -6.76 9.03
C ALA A 35 16.16 -6.13 7.66
N ILE A 36 15.65 -4.89 7.62
CA ILE A 36 15.29 -4.17 6.39
C ILE A 36 16.47 -3.31 5.95
N LYS A 37 17.10 -3.67 4.85
CA LYS A 37 18.29 -2.99 4.34
C LYS A 37 17.97 -2.19 3.07
N PRO A 38 18.60 -1.02 2.86
CA PRO A 38 18.54 -0.34 1.57
C PRO A 38 18.91 -1.29 0.44
N PHE A 39 18.22 -1.19 -0.67
CA PHE A 39 18.42 -2.04 -1.84
C PHE A 39 18.52 -1.19 -3.10
N ALA A 40 19.43 -1.53 -3.98
CA ALA A 40 19.49 -0.96 -5.32
C ALA A 40 19.62 -2.11 -6.31
N PRO A 41 18.70 -2.23 -7.28
CA PRO A 41 18.85 -3.18 -8.37
C PRO A 41 20.19 -2.95 -9.10
N ARG A 42 20.85 -4.03 -9.49
CA ARG A 42 22.07 -3.94 -10.33
C ARG A 42 21.73 -3.43 -11.72
N LEU A 43 20.56 -3.84 -12.20
CA LEU A 43 19.99 -3.38 -13.46
C LEU A 43 19.14 -2.17 -13.20
N ARG A 44 19.51 -1.02 -13.74
CA ARG A 44 18.79 0.25 -13.61
C ARG A 44 18.76 1.00 -14.94
N ARG A 45 18.65 0.26 -16.03
CA ARG A 45 18.75 0.84 -17.39
C ARG A 45 17.61 1.82 -17.65
N ARG A 46 16.38 1.43 -17.33
CA ARG A 46 15.18 2.26 -17.54
C ARG A 46 15.18 3.47 -16.60
N GLU A 47 15.53 3.24 -15.33
CA GLU A 47 15.67 4.32 -14.35
C GLU A 47 16.70 5.36 -14.78
N LEU A 48 17.89 4.93 -15.17
CA LEU A 48 18.99 5.84 -15.53
C LEU A 48 18.65 6.64 -16.79
N ALA A 49 18.20 5.97 -17.86
CA ALA A 49 17.82 6.63 -19.10
C ALA A 49 16.72 7.69 -18.90
N LEU A 50 15.73 7.39 -18.05
CA LEU A 50 14.64 8.33 -17.79
C LEU A 50 15.08 9.52 -16.94
N ARG A 51 15.95 9.30 -15.95
CA ARG A 51 16.44 10.37 -15.06
C ARG A 51 17.20 11.46 -15.80
N GLU A 52 17.92 11.12 -16.86
CA GLU A 52 18.65 12.07 -17.69
C GLU A 52 17.71 13.05 -18.41
N SER A 53 16.48 12.63 -18.71
CA SER A 53 15.47 13.44 -19.41
C SER A 53 14.53 14.21 -18.49
N LEU A 54 14.50 13.89 -17.19
CA LEU A 54 13.60 14.51 -16.23
C LEU A 54 14.20 15.79 -15.60
N PRO A 55 13.39 16.82 -15.34
CA PRO A 55 13.76 17.90 -14.44
C PRO A 55 14.22 17.35 -13.08
N SER A 56 15.18 17.99 -12.44
CA SER A 56 15.82 17.50 -11.22
C SER A 56 14.84 17.14 -10.10
N ILE A 57 13.73 17.90 -9.99
CA ILE A 57 12.68 17.64 -9.00
C ILE A 57 11.95 16.32 -9.26
N HIS A 58 11.72 15.97 -10.53
CA HIS A 58 11.06 14.72 -10.92
C HIS A 58 12.02 13.54 -10.99
N ALA A 59 13.33 13.81 -11.00
CA ALA A 59 14.36 12.78 -11.00
C ALA A 59 14.63 12.14 -9.63
N VAL A 60 13.84 12.49 -8.62
CA VAL A 60 14.01 11.98 -7.25
C VAL A 60 13.52 10.53 -7.18
N ARG A 61 14.48 9.62 -6.89
CA ARG A 61 14.17 8.18 -6.81
C ARG A 61 13.31 7.83 -5.60
N ASN A 62 12.46 6.82 -5.79
CA ASN A 62 11.88 6.10 -4.67
C ASN A 62 12.96 5.26 -3.97
N GLN A 63 12.81 5.08 -2.68
CA GLN A 63 13.73 4.28 -1.88
C GLN A 63 13.29 2.83 -1.90
N LEU A 64 14.19 1.96 -2.34
CA LEU A 64 13.96 0.52 -2.30
C LEU A 64 14.64 -0.07 -1.07
N PHE A 65 13.93 -0.94 -0.40
CA PHE A 65 14.48 -1.72 0.72
C PHE A 65 14.23 -3.21 0.47
N LYS A 66 15.11 -4.04 1.02
CA LYS A 66 14.99 -5.48 0.96
C LYS A 66 15.04 -6.09 2.36
N GLU A 67 14.16 -7.03 2.60
CA GLU A 67 14.20 -7.92 3.74
C GLU A 67 14.36 -9.35 3.25
N LYS A 68 15.34 -10.08 3.79
CA LYS A 68 15.59 -11.48 3.39
C LYS A 68 14.48 -12.38 3.92
N GLY A 69 13.94 -13.21 3.05
CA GLY A 69 13.00 -14.28 3.37
C GLY A 69 13.57 -15.67 3.10
N GLN A 70 12.77 -16.71 3.32
CA GLN A 70 13.19 -18.12 3.27
C GLN A 70 12.87 -18.78 1.93
N GLY A 71 11.72 -18.46 1.33
CA GLY A 71 11.25 -19.08 0.08
C GLY A 71 11.78 -18.39 -1.18
N GLU A 72 11.28 -18.86 -2.34
CA GLU A 72 11.71 -18.42 -3.67
C GLU A 72 10.78 -17.40 -4.34
N ILE A 73 9.63 -17.12 -3.73
CA ILE A 73 8.62 -16.21 -4.27
C ILE A 73 8.77 -14.83 -3.62
N PRO A 74 9.47 -13.88 -4.26
CA PRO A 74 9.62 -12.56 -3.68
C PRO A 74 8.30 -11.79 -3.72
N THR A 75 8.12 -10.90 -2.75
CA THR A 75 7.03 -9.95 -2.70
C THR A 75 7.56 -8.54 -2.91
N ILE A 76 6.97 -7.79 -3.84
CA ILE A 76 7.20 -6.35 -4.00
C ILE A 76 6.02 -5.62 -3.38
N VAL A 77 6.27 -4.82 -2.34
CA VAL A 77 5.25 -4.08 -1.60
C VAL A 77 5.26 -2.62 -2.04
N ILE A 78 4.07 -2.10 -2.39
CA ILE A 78 3.83 -0.72 -2.77
C ILE A 78 2.78 -0.14 -1.85
N GLY A 79 3.15 0.89 -1.08
CA GLY A 79 2.27 1.54 -0.11
C GLY A 79 1.21 2.44 -0.73
N GLY A 80 0.35 3.01 0.12
CA GLY A 80 -0.64 4.02 -0.26
C GLY A 80 -0.03 5.43 -0.27
N PHE A 81 -0.89 6.46 -0.17
CA PHE A 81 -0.42 7.84 0.08
C PHE A 81 0.35 7.92 1.40
N VAL A 82 -0.12 7.25 2.41
CA VAL A 82 0.40 7.05 3.76
C VAL A 82 -0.17 5.72 4.26
N PRO A 83 0.60 4.89 4.95
CA PRO A 83 2.03 4.92 5.28
C PRO A 83 2.93 4.45 4.14
N ASP A 84 4.26 4.46 4.40
CA ASP A 84 5.21 3.77 3.51
C ASP A 84 4.94 2.27 3.42
N ALA A 85 5.47 1.65 2.37
CA ALA A 85 5.35 0.21 2.15
C ALA A 85 5.86 -0.60 3.36
N THR A 86 6.96 -0.16 4.00
CA THR A 86 7.53 -0.82 5.18
C THR A 86 6.61 -0.79 6.40
N GLU A 87 5.83 0.26 6.58
CA GLU A 87 4.88 0.39 7.70
C GLU A 87 3.51 -0.21 7.38
N ALA A 88 3.07 -0.06 6.13
CA ALA A 88 1.75 -0.52 5.69
C ALA A 88 1.52 -2.02 5.95
N VAL A 89 2.57 -2.83 5.76
CA VAL A 89 2.48 -4.30 5.87
C VAL A 89 3.26 -4.86 7.05
N GLU A 90 3.49 -4.08 8.08
CA GLU A 90 4.31 -4.52 9.23
C GLU A 90 3.85 -5.86 9.83
N PHE A 91 2.55 -6.09 9.87
CA PHE A 91 1.98 -7.32 10.44
C PHE A 91 1.83 -8.46 9.43
N GLN A 92 2.08 -8.21 8.13
CA GLN A 92 2.12 -9.21 7.06
C GLN A 92 3.56 -9.65 6.73
N ARG A 93 4.57 -8.93 7.24
CA ARG A 93 5.99 -9.17 6.91
C ARG A 93 6.42 -10.62 7.09
N GLU A 94 6.05 -11.22 8.22
CA GLU A 94 6.45 -12.61 8.51
C GLU A 94 5.81 -13.60 7.55
N LEU A 95 4.56 -13.36 7.17
CA LEU A 95 3.87 -14.13 6.15
C LEU A 95 4.63 -14.05 4.82
N PHE A 96 4.94 -12.85 4.34
CA PHE A 96 5.68 -12.68 3.07
C PHE A 96 7.06 -13.33 3.12
N ARG A 97 7.78 -13.19 4.23
CA ARG A 97 9.15 -13.74 4.42
C ARG A 97 9.18 -15.27 4.37
N ARG A 98 8.13 -15.96 4.76
CA ARG A 98 8.01 -17.42 4.61
C ARG A 98 8.03 -17.84 3.14
N HIS A 99 7.46 -17.03 2.25
CA HIS A 99 7.40 -17.31 0.82
C HIS A 99 8.62 -16.81 0.03
N GLY A 100 9.28 -15.77 0.51
CA GLY A 100 10.48 -15.23 -0.15
C GLY A 100 10.95 -13.90 0.40
N SER A 101 11.96 -13.31 -0.26
CA SER A 101 12.43 -11.98 0.11
C SER A 101 11.36 -10.92 -0.16
N VAL A 102 11.30 -9.91 0.70
CA VAL A 102 10.36 -8.79 0.57
C VAL A 102 11.10 -7.54 0.10
N TYR A 103 10.58 -6.91 -0.93
CA TYR A 103 11.09 -5.64 -1.47
C TYR A 103 10.05 -4.56 -1.23
N TYR A 104 10.44 -3.49 -0.55
CA TYR A 104 9.56 -2.38 -0.21
C TYR A 104 9.90 -1.19 -1.10
N VAL A 105 8.88 -0.56 -1.68
CA VAL A 105 9.02 0.66 -2.48
C VAL A 105 8.44 1.81 -1.67
N ASN A 106 9.32 2.58 -1.01
CA ASN A 106 8.94 3.77 -0.27
C ASN A 106 9.07 4.99 -1.18
N PHE A 107 8.00 5.76 -1.29
CA PHE A 107 8.00 6.94 -2.14
C PHE A 107 8.94 8.03 -1.62
N SER A 108 9.57 8.76 -2.53
CA SER A 108 10.39 9.91 -2.18
C SER A 108 9.59 10.96 -1.39
N ARG A 109 10.24 11.64 -0.45
CA ARG A 109 9.62 12.71 0.36
C ARG A 109 9.58 14.04 -0.36
N THR A 110 10.49 14.28 -1.29
CA THR A 110 10.74 15.58 -1.88
C THR A 110 10.13 15.79 -3.25
N GLY A 111 9.74 14.70 -3.93
CA GLY A 111 9.11 14.72 -5.23
C GLY A 111 8.57 13.34 -5.60
N PHE A 112 7.77 13.25 -6.66
CA PHE A 112 7.24 12.01 -7.19
C PHE A 112 7.09 12.09 -8.71
N SER A 113 7.52 11.04 -9.40
CA SER A 113 7.32 10.86 -10.84
C SER A 113 6.80 9.44 -11.08
N ALA A 114 5.61 9.32 -11.65
CA ALA A 114 5.03 8.02 -12.01
C ALA A 114 5.87 7.30 -13.07
N PRO A 115 6.36 7.95 -14.16
CA PRO A 115 7.27 7.31 -15.10
C PRO A 115 8.54 6.76 -14.44
N LEU A 116 9.16 7.52 -13.52
CA LEU A 116 10.35 7.06 -12.80
C LEU A 116 10.04 5.88 -11.86
N PHE A 117 8.88 5.90 -11.18
CA PHE A 117 8.42 4.78 -10.39
C PHE A 117 8.25 3.52 -11.26
N PHE A 118 7.65 3.65 -12.45
CA PHE A 118 7.46 2.52 -13.37
C PHE A 118 8.78 1.96 -13.87
N ALA A 119 9.74 2.83 -14.22
CA ALA A 119 11.07 2.42 -14.62
C ALA A 119 11.79 1.64 -13.51
N GLN A 120 11.71 2.13 -12.26
CA GLN A 120 12.31 1.46 -11.11
C GLN A 120 11.64 0.10 -10.81
N LEU A 121 10.31 0.02 -10.93
CA LEU A 121 9.55 -1.21 -10.73
C LEU A 121 9.90 -2.25 -11.81
N ALA A 122 9.97 -1.82 -13.08
CA ALA A 122 10.36 -2.68 -14.20
C ALA A 122 11.79 -3.22 -14.04
N ASP A 123 12.76 -2.37 -13.69
CA ASP A 123 14.14 -2.78 -13.46
C ASP A 123 14.26 -3.76 -12.29
N LEU A 124 13.46 -3.59 -11.21
CA LEU A 124 13.41 -4.53 -10.09
C LEU A 124 12.82 -5.87 -10.52
N ILE A 125 11.70 -5.89 -11.25
CA ILE A 125 11.07 -7.13 -11.74
C ILE A 125 12.03 -7.87 -12.67
N GLU A 126 12.67 -7.16 -13.61
CA GLU A 126 13.65 -7.75 -14.52
C GLU A 126 14.81 -8.39 -13.76
N GLU A 127 15.36 -7.74 -12.75
CA GLU A 127 16.43 -8.32 -11.94
C GLU A 127 16.00 -9.60 -11.22
N LEU A 128 14.75 -9.65 -10.72
CA LEU A 128 14.20 -10.85 -10.10
C LEU A 128 13.98 -11.96 -11.13
N ASN A 129 13.45 -11.62 -12.31
CA ASN A 129 13.23 -12.59 -13.39
C ASN A 129 14.53 -13.21 -13.88
N ARG A 130 15.63 -12.44 -13.98
CA ARG A 130 16.96 -12.97 -14.31
C ARG A 130 17.50 -13.97 -13.28
N LYS A 131 17.01 -13.93 -12.05
CA LYS A 131 17.29 -14.92 -11.01
C LYS A 131 16.30 -16.09 -11.02
N GLY A 132 15.45 -16.21 -12.05
CA GLY A 132 14.40 -17.23 -12.14
C GLY A 132 13.20 -16.96 -11.23
N GLN A 133 13.13 -15.80 -10.57
CA GLN A 133 12.10 -15.47 -9.61
C GLN A 133 11.01 -14.61 -10.25
N LYS A 134 9.75 -15.00 -10.05
CA LYS A 134 8.57 -14.22 -10.45
C LYS A 134 7.93 -13.63 -9.20
N PRO A 135 7.98 -12.31 -9.01
CA PRO A 135 7.45 -11.70 -7.79
C PRO A 135 5.91 -11.71 -7.74
N ILE A 136 5.37 -11.65 -6.52
CA ILE A 136 4.01 -11.18 -6.27
C ILE A 136 4.10 -9.68 -5.99
N ILE A 137 3.25 -8.87 -6.64
CA ILE A 137 3.12 -7.45 -6.34
C ILE A 137 1.98 -7.29 -5.34
N PHE A 138 2.30 -6.75 -4.17
CA PHE A 138 1.33 -6.42 -3.12
C PHE A 138 1.20 -4.90 -3.02
N SER A 139 0.02 -4.38 -3.32
CA SER A 139 -0.23 -2.95 -3.34
C SER A 139 -1.39 -2.54 -2.45
N VAL A 140 -1.35 -1.31 -1.92
CA VAL A 140 -2.32 -0.79 -0.98
C VAL A 140 -2.82 0.57 -1.46
N SER A 141 -4.15 0.76 -1.48
CA SER A 141 -4.81 2.05 -1.74
C SER A 141 -4.26 2.74 -3.02
N PHE A 142 -3.68 3.93 -2.92
CA PHE A 142 -3.03 4.66 -4.02
C PHE A 142 -1.99 3.82 -4.79
N GLY A 143 -1.23 2.97 -4.10
CA GLY A 143 -0.28 2.08 -4.76
C GLY A 143 -0.94 1.15 -5.77
N CYS A 144 -2.23 0.84 -5.62
CA CYS A 144 -2.99 0.04 -6.57
C CYS A 144 -3.18 0.76 -7.91
N SER A 145 -3.39 2.10 -7.89
CA SER A 145 -3.46 2.88 -9.14
C SER A 145 -2.15 2.84 -9.91
N LEU A 146 -1.03 2.97 -9.20
CA LEU A 146 0.30 2.90 -9.81
C LEU A 146 0.57 1.53 -10.45
N VAL A 147 0.17 0.45 -9.77
CA VAL A 147 0.29 -0.92 -10.30
C VAL A 147 -0.64 -1.13 -11.50
N ALA A 148 -1.88 -0.63 -11.42
CA ALA A 148 -2.83 -0.72 -12.52
C ALA A 148 -2.31 0.02 -13.76
N ARG A 149 -1.79 1.23 -13.60
CA ARG A 149 -1.15 2.00 -14.68
C ARG A 149 0.08 1.29 -15.24
N PHE A 150 0.94 0.77 -14.37
CA PHE A 150 2.12 0.02 -14.77
C PHE A 150 1.77 -1.10 -15.76
N PHE A 151 0.76 -1.90 -15.49
CA PHE A 151 0.34 -2.96 -16.40
C PHE A 151 -0.36 -2.45 -17.66
N ARG A 152 -1.14 -1.38 -17.57
CA ARG A 152 -1.92 -0.85 -18.71
C ARG A 152 -1.08 -0.05 -19.70
N GLU A 153 -0.05 0.61 -19.22
CA GLU A 153 0.85 1.40 -20.10
C GLU A 153 1.82 0.50 -20.89
N GLY A 154 1.61 -0.81 -20.85
CA GLY A 154 2.33 -1.76 -21.73
C GLY A 154 3.79 -1.92 -21.38
N HIS A 155 4.14 -1.73 -20.13
CA HIS A 155 5.49 -1.99 -19.68
C HIS A 155 5.87 -3.43 -19.97
N ASP A 156 6.78 -3.59 -20.91
CA ASP A 156 7.47 -4.77 -21.39
C ASP A 156 6.79 -6.12 -21.04
N ALA A 157 6.07 -6.68 -22.01
CA ALA A 157 5.38 -7.97 -21.88
C ALA A 157 6.28 -9.12 -21.43
N SER A 158 7.62 -8.95 -21.49
CA SER A 158 8.60 -9.91 -21.01
C SER A 158 8.72 -9.96 -19.49
N LEU A 159 8.20 -8.96 -18.76
CA LEU A 159 8.28 -8.90 -17.31
C LEU A 159 7.28 -9.88 -16.66
N ALA A 160 7.82 -10.98 -16.12
CA ALA A 160 7.02 -12.03 -15.53
C ALA A 160 6.70 -11.73 -14.05
N VAL A 161 5.40 -11.61 -13.75
CA VAL A 161 4.84 -11.46 -12.41
C VAL A 161 3.99 -12.68 -12.08
N ARG A 162 4.16 -13.24 -10.88
CA ARG A 162 3.43 -14.45 -10.46
C ARG A 162 1.96 -14.16 -10.15
N GLY A 163 1.69 -13.01 -9.57
CA GLY A 163 0.34 -12.57 -9.20
C GLY A 163 0.35 -11.16 -8.62
N VAL A 164 -0.84 -10.61 -8.47
CA VAL A 164 -1.04 -9.28 -7.90
C VAL A 164 -2.01 -9.36 -6.72
N THR A 165 -1.74 -8.64 -5.64
CA THR A 165 -2.68 -8.40 -4.55
C THR A 165 -2.91 -6.90 -4.45
N MET A 166 -4.17 -6.49 -4.48
CA MET A 166 -4.59 -5.10 -4.31
C MET A 166 -5.48 -5.01 -3.08
N THR A 167 -5.07 -4.25 -2.09
CA THR A 167 -5.83 -4.04 -0.85
C THR A 167 -6.43 -2.65 -0.85
N SER A 168 -7.75 -2.56 -0.70
CA SER A 168 -8.52 -1.31 -0.72
C SER A 168 -8.12 -0.42 -1.91
N PRO A 169 -8.29 -0.89 -3.17
CA PRO A 169 -7.76 -0.19 -4.34
C PRO A 169 -8.45 1.15 -4.57
N VAL A 170 -7.62 2.20 -4.74
CA VAL A 170 -7.99 3.51 -5.27
C VAL A 170 -7.35 3.60 -6.65
N LEU A 171 -8.12 3.58 -7.73
CA LEU A 171 -7.59 3.51 -9.09
C LEU A 171 -7.64 4.83 -9.85
N CYS A 172 -8.51 5.77 -9.42
CA CYS A 172 -8.63 7.09 -10.03
C CYS A 172 -9.09 8.15 -9.01
N THR A 173 -9.05 9.41 -9.40
CA THR A 173 -9.50 10.53 -8.55
C THR A 173 -10.97 10.48 -8.23
N ASP A 174 -11.80 9.94 -9.13
CA ASP A 174 -13.25 9.85 -8.94
C ASP A 174 -13.64 8.87 -7.82
N ASP A 175 -12.71 8.02 -7.39
CA ASP A 175 -12.89 7.19 -6.19
C ASP A 175 -12.90 8.02 -4.90
N LEU A 176 -12.25 9.19 -4.90
CA LEU A 176 -12.02 10.00 -3.70
C LEU A 176 -12.76 11.34 -3.71
N VAL A 177 -13.27 11.77 -4.86
CA VAL A 177 -13.88 13.09 -5.02
C VAL A 177 -15.28 12.96 -5.59
N ARG A 178 -16.29 13.32 -4.78
CA ARG A 178 -17.69 13.29 -5.21
C ARG A 178 -18.01 14.39 -6.21
N PRO A 179 -19.02 14.19 -7.05
CA PRO A 179 -19.71 15.30 -7.72
C PRO A 179 -20.18 16.33 -6.68
N GLU A 180 -20.23 17.61 -7.07
CA GLU A 180 -20.51 18.73 -6.13
C GLU A 180 -21.86 18.63 -5.41
N GLN A 181 -22.79 17.86 -5.92
CA GLN A 181 -24.16 17.73 -5.41
C GLN A 181 -24.30 16.74 -4.25
N ASP A 182 -23.32 15.83 -4.06
CA ASP A 182 -23.44 14.80 -3.02
C ASP A 182 -22.45 15.06 -1.86
N LYS A 183 -22.95 15.64 -0.78
CA LYS A 183 -22.12 16.11 0.36
C LYS A 183 -22.36 15.34 1.65
N ARG A 184 -22.51 14.03 1.65
CA ARG A 184 -22.74 13.24 2.86
C ARG A 184 -21.44 12.54 3.34
N GLY A 185 -21.18 12.59 4.68
CA GLY A 185 -20.21 11.73 5.38
C GLY A 185 -18.96 12.38 5.99
N GLY A 186 -18.27 11.64 6.87
CA GLY A 186 -17.18 12.10 7.74
C GLY A 186 -15.84 12.44 7.06
N VAL A 187 -15.60 11.99 5.84
CA VAL A 187 -14.35 12.27 5.08
C VAL A 187 -14.44 13.58 4.29
N ARG A 188 -15.50 14.35 4.51
CA ARG A 188 -15.79 15.61 3.81
C ARG A 188 -14.61 16.58 3.76
N MET A 189 -13.81 16.63 4.82
CA MET A 189 -12.69 17.57 4.90
C MET A 189 -11.51 17.10 4.01
N LEU A 190 -11.21 15.80 3.98
CA LEU A 190 -10.18 15.26 3.08
C LEU A 190 -10.59 15.41 1.62
N GLU A 191 -11.81 15.06 1.27
CA GLU A 191 -12.39 15.24 -0.06
C GLU A 191 -12.31 16.69 -0.53
N SER A 192 -12.73 17.65 0.32
CA SER A 192 -12.64 19.08 0.03
C SER A 192 -11.20 19.55 -0.22
N ASN A 193 -10.25 19.05 0.57
CA ASN A 193 -8.84 19.36 0.38
C ASN A 193 -8.27 18.77 -0.89
N LEU A 194 -8.58 17.50 -1.20
CA LEU A 194 -8.16 16.84 -2.45
C LEU A 194 -8.70 17.60 -3.67
N ARG A 195 -9.97 17.98 -3.65
CA ARG A 195 -10.59 18.78 -4.73
C ARG A 195 -9.87 20.12 -4.96
N ARG A 196 -9.46 20.81 -3.89
CA ARG A 196 -8.68 22.04 -3.99
C ARG A 196 -7.27 21.80 -4.52
N ILE A 197 -6.59 20.74 -4.06
CA ILE A 197 -5.28 20.34 -4.56
C ILE A 197 -5.34 20.05 -6.07
N LEU A 198 -6.37 19.31 -6.52
CA LEU A 198 -6.57 18.99 -7.93
C LEU A 198 -6.85 20.20 -8.82
N ARG A 199 -7.44 21.27 -8.26
CA ARG A 199 -7.72 22.53 -8.96
C ARG A 199 -6.58 23.55 -8.83
N ALA A 200 -5.65 23.33 -7.90
CA ALA A 200 -4.56 24.28 -7.67
C ALA A 200 -3.61 24.34 -8.86
N ASP A 201 -3.22 25.55 -9.20
CA ASP A 201 -2.11 25.78 -10.12
C ASP A 201 -0.80 25.67 -9.34
N ALA A 202 0.17 24.92 -9.89
CA ALA A 202 1.49 24.77 -9.31
C ALA A 202 2.23 26.12 -9.11
N SER A 203 1.86 27.17 -9.86
CA SER A 203 2.40 28.52 -9.73
C SER A 203 1.99 29.21 -8.42
N ARG A 204 0.93 28.76 -7.74
CA ARG A 204 0.42 29.32 -6.47
C ARG A 204 0.98 28.55 -5.27
N GLY A 205 2.30 28.60 -5.08
CA GLY A 205 3.03 27.80 -4.10
C GLY A 205 2.50 27.86 -2.66
N ASP A 206 2.08 29.03 -2.17
CA ASP A 206 1.59 29.18 -0.78
C ASP A 206 0.19 28.59 -0.58
N GLU A 207 -0.71 28.74 -1.55
CA GLU A 207 -2.04 28.12 -1.50
C GLU A 207 -1.92 26.58 -1.51
N LEU A 208 -1.08 26.06 -2.39
CA LEU A 208 -0.82 24.63 -2.49
C LEU A 208 -0.23 24.10 -1.18
N LYS A 209 0.75 24.79 -0.60
CA LYS A 209 1.35 24.43 0.69
C LYS A 209 0.29 24.31 1.79
N HIS A 210 -0.61 25.28 1.85
CA HIS A 210 -1.70 25.26 2.83
C HIS A 210 -2.65 24.08 2.65
N GLN A 211 -3.02 23.74 1.41
CA GLN A 211 -3.91 22.58 1.13
C GLN A 211 -3.24 21.25 1.44
N ILE A 212 -1.97 21.08 1.11
CA ILE A 212 -1.21 19.86 1.45
C ILE A 212 -1.11 19.69 2.97
N GLU A 213 -0.85 20.76 3.71
CA GLU A 213 -0.77 20.72 5.16
C GLU A 213 -2.13 20.35 5.80
N ARG A 214 -3.23 20.82 5.23
CA ARG A 214 -4.58 20.39 5.64
C ARG A 214 -4.82 18.91 5.35
N ALA A 215 -4.42 18.43 4.18
CA ALA A 215 -4.54 17.01 3.83
C ALA A 215 -3.74 16.12 4.79
N ARG A 216 -2.52 16.52 5.17
CA ARG A 216 -1.71 15.82 6.18
C ARG A 216 -2.45 15.69 7.52
N ARG A 217 -3.06 16.78 7.99
CA ARG A 217 -3.85 16.75 9.24
C ARG A 217 -5.04 15.82 9.13
N CYS A 218 -5.70 15.77 7.99
CA CYS A 218 -6.78 14.81 7.76
C CYS A 218 -6.29 13.36 7.80
N PHE A 219 -5.19 13.03 7.11
CA PHE A 219 -4.62 11.69 7.15
C PHE A 219 -4.18 11.28 8.56
N LYS A 220 -3.55 12.22 9.30
CA LYS A 220 -3.19 11.98 10.70
C LYS A 220 -4.42 11.68 11.56
N ALA A 221 -5.48 12.47 11.43
CA ALA A 221 -6.72 12.27 12.17
C ALA A 221 -7.40 10.94 11.82
N LEU A 222 -7.46 10.56 10.53
CA LEU A 222 -8.01 9.27 10.10
C LEU A 222 -7.20 8.08 10.67
N PHE A 223 -5.88 8.18 10.68
CA PHE A 223 -5.03 7.15 11.26
C PHE A 223 -5.21 7.05 12.78
N GLU A 224 -5.32 8.18 13.47
CA GLU A 224 -5.53 8.23 14.92
C GLU A 224 -6.92 7.71 15.29
N ALA A 225 -7.95 8.02 14.52
CA ALA A 225 -9.29 7.46 14.69
C ALA A 225 -9.31 5.93 14.54
N GLY A 226 -8.56 5.38 13.59
CA GLY A 226 -8.39 3.93 13.46
C GLY A 226 -7.68 3.25 14.65
N ALA A 227 -6.91 4.02 15.42
CA ALA A 227 -6.24 3.55 16.65
C ALA A 227 -7.09 3.76 17.91
N GLU A 228 -8.14 4.57 17.83
CA GLU A 228 -8.99 4.92 18.95
C GLU A 228 -9.72 3.67 19.50
N ASN A 229 -9.85 3.62 20.82
CA ASN A 229 -10.48 2.50 21.54
C ASN A 229 -9.81 1.12 21.36
N ARG A 230 -8.58 1.07 20.82
CA ARG A 230 -7.83 -0.18 20.65
C ARG A 230 -6.70 -0.32 21.66
N VAL A 231 -6.45 -1.55 22.11
CA VAL A 231 -5.27 -1.87 22.89
C VAL A 231 -4.06 -1.97 21.96
N LEU A 232 -3.25 -0.92 21.92
CA LEU A 232 -2.09 -0.86 21.07
C LEU A 232 -0.90 -1.58 21.69
N SER A 233 -0.30 -2.52 20.95
CA SER A 233 0.97 -3.13 21.34
C SER A 233 2.13 -2.14 21.12
N SER A 234 3.30 -2.44 21.71
CA SER A 234 4.53 -1.68 21.48
C SER A 234 4.87 -1.54 19.98
N ARG A 235 4.55 -2.56 19.20
CA ARG A 235 4.72 -2.58 17.73
C ARG A 235 3.81 -1.57 17.05
N HIS A 236 2.55 -1.46 17.43
CA HIS A 236 1.62 -0.44 16.93
C HIS A 236 2.12 0.97 17.24
N LEU A 237 2.60 1.22 18.46
CA LEU A 237 3.14 2.52 18.88
C LEU A 237 4.38 2.90 18.06
N SER A 238 5.27 1.95 17.79
CA SER A 238 6.45 2.16 16.95
C SER A 238 6.07 2.53 15.50
N ILE A 239 5.09 1.83 14.92
CA ILE A 239 4.59 2.11 13.58
C ILE A 239 3.92 3.48 13.54
N ARG A 240 3.07 3.80 14.53
CA ARG A 240 2.41 5.12 14.63
C ARG A 240 3.43 6.26 14.58
N LYS A 241 4.50 6.17 15.36
CA LYS A 241 5.57 7.18 15.35
C LYS A 241 6.19 7.34 13.96
N LYS A 242 6.45 6.24 13.25
CA LYS A 242 7.01 6.25 11.90
C LYS A 242 6.05 6.86 10.88
N ILE A 243 4.77 6.49 10.92
CA ILE A 243 3.74 7.03 10.02
C ILE A 243 3.62 8.55 10.20
N ILE A 244 3.61 9.04 11.44
CA ILE A 244 3.60 10.48 11.71
C ILE A 244 4.87 11.14 11.13
N GLY A 245 6.04 10.54 11.31
CA GLY A 245 7.29 11.03 10.72
C GLY A 245 7.26 11.05 9.18
N VAL A 246 6.63 10.08 8.54
CA VAL A 246 6.41 10.06 7.08
C VAL A 246 5.55 11.26 6.65
N LEU A 247 4.44 11.50 7.35
CA LEU A 247 3.54 12.63 7.07
C LEU A 247 4.27 13.97 7.20
N GLU A 248 5.01 14.15 8.29
CA GLU A 248 5.72 15.40 8.59
C GLU A 248 6.91 15.65 7.66
N SER A 249 7.62 14.60 7.25
CA SER A 249 8.79 14.73 6.36
C SER A 249 8.47 14.85 4.87
N THR A 250 7.24 14.51 4.43
CA THR A 250 6.87 14.63 3.02
C THR A 250 6.70 16.09 2.63
N SER A 251 7.44 16.57 1.63
CA SER A 251 7.35 17.93 1.14
C SER A 251 5.99 18.24 0.50
N CYS A 252 5.66 19.52 0.37
CA CYS A 252 4.44 19.91 -0.35
C CYS A 252 4.47 19.46 -1.80
N VAL A 253 5.63 19.59 -2.45
CA VAL A 253 5.83 19.13 -3.84
C VAL A 253 5.59 17.63 -3.94
N GLY A 254 6.25 16.82 -3.09
CA GLY A 254 6.07 15.36 -3.12
C GLY A 254 4.62 14.92 -2.84
N GLY A 255 3.92 15.60 -1.95
CA GLY A 255 2.50 15.36 -1.70
C GLY A 255 1.61 15.71 -2.89
N TYR A 256 1.86 16.86 -3.52
CA TYR A 256 1.13 17.33 -4.69
C TYR A 256 1.30 16.40 -5.90
N GLU A 257 2.52 16.03 -6.22
CA GLU A 257 2.82 15.18 -7.36
C GLU A 257 2.23 13.77 -7.22
N ARG A 258 2.14 13.24 -5.99
CA ARG A 258 1.41 11.98 -5.75
C ARG A 258 -0.09 12.14 -6.05
N VAL A 259 -0.70 13.25 -5.66
CA VAL A 259 -2.12 13.52 -5.97
C VAL A 259 -2.31 13.68 -7.48
N LEU A 260 -1.39 14.36 -8.17
CA LEU A 260 -1.41 14.45 -9.64
C LEU A 260 -1.25 13.10 -10.30
N ALA A 261 -0.39 12.23 -9.78
CA ALA A 261 -0.22 10.88 -10.31
C ALA A 261 -1.51 10.05 -10.23
N LEU A 262 -2.32 10.25 -9.19
CA LEU A 262 -3.66 9.67 -9.12
C LEU A 262 -4.61 10.34 -10.12
N ARG A 263 -4.57 11.67 -10.24
CA ARG A 263 -5.39 12.43 -11.19
C ARG A 263 -5.22 11.93 -12.62
N ASP A 264 -3.96 11.66 -12.98
CA ASP A 264 -3.60 11.17 -14.31
C ASP A 264 -3.87 9.67 -14.49
N ALA A 265 -4.28 8.95 -13.42
CA ALA A 265 -4.64 7.55 -13.51
C ALA A 265 -5.87 7.38 -14.44
N PRO A 266 -5.83 6.45 -15.40
CA PRO A 266 -6.96 6.20 -16.25
C PRO A 266 -8.15 5.65 -15.45
N PRO A 267 -9.39 5.91 -15.88
CA PRO A 267 -10.57 5.29 -15.29
C PRO A 267 -10.43 3.76 -15.23
N ALA A 268 -11.12 3.13 -14.29
CA ALA A 268 -11.11 1.67 -14.11
C ALA A 268 -11.86 0.94 -15.25
N THR A 269 -11.37 1.06 -16.49
CA THR A 269 -11.94 0.43 -17.70
C THR A 269 -10.89 -0.42 -18.43
N GLY A 270 -11.33 -1.52 -19.04
CA GLY A 270 -10.47 -2.47 -19.76
C GLY A 270 -9.60 -3.34 -18.85
N ALA A 271 -8.89 -4.32 -19.40
CA ALA A 271 -8.05 -5.25 -18.64
C ALA A 271 -6.86 -4.54 -17.99
N ILE A 272 -6.69 -4.72 -16.69
CA ILE A 272 -5.55 -4.22 -15.92
C ILE A 272 -4.45 -5.29 -15.86
N PHE A 273 -4.82 -6.51 -15.47
CA PHE A 273 -3.85 -7.60 -15.34
C PHE A 273 -4.50 -8.94 -15.69
N GLY A 274 -3.93 -9.67 -16.66
CA GLY A 274 -4.45 -10.96 -17.13
C GLY A 274 -4.04 -12.17 -16.27
N GLY A 275 -3.08 -12.00 -15.37
CA GLY A 275 -2.61 -13.04 -14.44
C GLY A 275 -3.49 -13.21 -13.20
N PRO A 276 -3.10 -14.09 -12.27
CA PRO A 276 -3.79 -14.26 -11.01
C PRO A 276 -3.82 -12.97 -10.18
N ALA A 277 -5.00 -12.51 -9.76
CA ALA A 277 -5.17 -11.31 -8.94
C ALA A 277 -6.06 -11.59 -7.71
N LEU A 278 -5.68 -11.05 -6.56
CA LEU A 278 -6.48 -11.00 -5.34
C LEU A 278 -6.78 -9.54 -5.02
N LEU A 279 -8.08 -9.23 -4.90
CA LEU A 279 -8.55 -7.89 -4.54
C LEU A 279 -9.27 -7.97 -3.20
N LEU A 280 -8.76 -7.25 -2.22
CA LEU A 280 -9.30 -7.21 -0.86
C LEU A 280 -9.96 -5.85 -0.64
N LEU A 281 -11.26 -5.84 -0.49
CA LEU A 281 -12.05 -4.66 -0.13
C LEU A 281 -12.30 -4.69 1.38
N ALA A 282 -12.16 -3.55 2.03
CA ALA A 282 -12.59 -3.40 3.41
C ALA A 282 -14.12 -3.41 3.51
N GLU A 283 -14.65 -3.76 4.68
CA GLU A 283 -16.07 -3.69 4.98
C GLU A 283 -16.62 -2.28 4.79
N GLU A 284 -15.87 -1.28 5.26
CA GLU A 284 -16.24 0.15 5.23
C GLU A 284 -15.34 0.94 4.25
N GLU A 285 -15.24 0.48 2.99
CA GLU A 285 -14.50 1.24 1.95
C GLU A 285 -15.08 2.64 1.73
N ASP A 286 -16.38 2.81 1.91
CA ASP A 286 -17.12 4.06 1.75
C ASP A 286 -16.83 5.11 2.84
N GLN A 287 -16.07 4.77 3.88
CA GLN A 287 -15.49 5.76 4.78
C GLN A 287 -14.41 6.61 4.10
N LEU A 288 -13.73 6.11 3.08
CA LEU A 288 -12.75 6.86 2.31
C LEU A 288 -13.16 7.03 0.84
N LEU A 289 -13.58 5.96 0.18
CA LEU A 289 -14.06 6.03 -1.20
C LEU A 289 -15.47 6.61 -1.23
N VAL A 290 -15.75 7.39 -2.27
CA VAL A 290 -17.09 7.95 -2.43
C VAL A 290 -18.09 6.85 -2.81
N PRO A 291 -19.38 6.96 -2.44
CA PRO A 291 -20.39 5.94 -2.78
C PRO A 291 -20.51 5.68 -4.29
N SER A 292 -20.22 6.69 -5.11
CA SER A 292 -20.19 6.61 -6.59
C SER A 292 -18.83 6.18 -7.15
N SER A 293 -17.92 5.65 -6.33
CA SER A 293 -16.59 5.20 -6.77
C SER A 293 -16.68 4.24 -7.96
N PRO A 294 -16.10 4.61 -9.11
CA PRO A 294 -16.09 3.73 -10.28
C PRO A 294 -15.31 2.44 -10.03
N THR A 295 -14.28 2.48 -9.19
CA THR A 295 -13.52 1.29 -8.79
C THR A 295 -14.37 0.33 -7.98
N LEU A 296 -15.10 0.80 -6.95
CA LEU A 296 -15.99 -0.06 -6.17
C LEU A 296 -17.11 -0.64 -7.03
N ALA A 297 -17.73 0.19 -7.88
CA ALA A 297 -18.77 -0.26 -8.79
C ALA A 297 -18.25 -1.38 -9.71
N ALA A 298 -17.10 -1.18 -10.34
CA ALA A 298 -16.51 -2.16 -11.24
C ALA A 298 -16.07 -3.46 -10.55
N LEU A 299 -15.57 -3.40 -9.31
CA LEU A 299 -15.14 -4.59 -8.58
C LEU A 299 -16.29 -5.39 -7.97
N ARG A 300 -17.39 -4.73 -7.65
CA ARG A 300 -18.62 -5.39 -7.15
C ARG A 300 -19.44 -6.02 -8.27
N ASP A 301 -19.40 -5.45 -9.48
CA ASP A 301 -20.02 -6.02 -10.66
C ASP A 301 -19.19 -7.16 -11.26
N ALA A 302 -19.79 -8.35 -11.44
CA ALA A 302 -19.08 -9.55 -11.86
C ALA A 302 -18.47 -9.44 -13.26
N GLU A 303 -19.20 -8.84 -14.21
CA GLU A 303 -18.75 -8.69 -15.60
C GLU A 303 -17.62 -7.68 -15.73
N SER A 304 -17.77 -6.52 -15.10
CA SER A 304 -16.75 -5.46 -15.08
C SER A 304 -15.47 -5.94 -14.39
N ARG A 305 -15.60 -6.67 -13.28
CA ARG A 305 -14.49 -7.29 -12.56
C ARG A 305 -13.71 -8.27 -13.45
N LEU A 306 -14.40 -9.14 -14.18
CA LEU A 306 -13.75 -10.09 -15.08
C LEU A 306 -13.10 -9.40 -16.27
N ARG A 307 -13.65 -8.27 -16.74
CA ARG A 307 -12.99 -7.42 -17.75
C ARG A 307 -11.70 -6.82 -17.22
N LEU A 308 -11.69 -6.31 -15.98
CA LEU A 308 -10.51 -5.71 -15.36
C LEU A 308 -9.45 -6.75 -14.98
N PHE A 309 -9.89 -7.86 -14.41
CA PHE A 309 -9.05 -8.93 -13.89
C PHE A 309 -9.63 -10.30 -14.27
N PRO A 310 -9.36 -10.82 -15.47
CA PRO A 310 -9.93 -12.08 -15.97
C PRO A 310 -9.72 -13.28 -15.03
N ARG A 311 -8.65 -13.26 -14.24
CA ARG A 311 -8.31 -14.29 -13.24
C ARG A 311 -8.33 -13.72 -11.82
N GLY A 312 -9.13 -12.65 -11.62
CA GLY A 312 -9.24 -11.95 -10.35
C GLY A 312 -10.25 -12.60 -9.39
N LYS A 313 -9.91 -12.59 -8.11
CA LYS A 313 -10.83 -12.88 -7.00
C LYS A 313 -10.98 -11.66 -6.13
N VAL A 314 -12.21 -11.26 -5.86
CA VAL A 314 -12.53 -10.14 -4.95
C VAL A 314 -13.12 -10.72 -3.67
N TRP A 315 -12.63 -10.24 -2.53
CA TRP A 315 -13.14 -10.57 -1.21
C TRP A 315 -13.38 -9.29 -0.42
N THR A 316 -14.52 -9.21 0.25
CA THR A 316 -14.75 -8.21 1.28
C THR A 316 -14.21 -8.74 2.60
N VAL A 317 -13.29 -8.02 3.21
CA VAL A 317 -12.70 -8.35 4.50
C VAL A 317 -13.56 -7.73 5.58
N THR A 318 -14.15 -8.58 6.41
CA THR A 318 -15.05 -8.19 7.51
C THR A 318 -14.44 -8.55 8.85
N SER A 319 -14.80 -7.81 9.88
CA SER A 319 -14.44 -8.15 11.25
C SER A 319 -15.47 -9.08 11.90
N PRO A 320 -15.04 -10.11 12.63
CA PRO A 320 -15.96 -10.93 13.42
C PRO A 320 -16.43 -10.23 14.71
N VAL A 321 -15.85 -9.07 15.03
CA VAL A 321 -16.14 -8.32 16.27
C VAL A 321 -17.15 -7.23 15.97
N SER A 322 -18.30 -7.28 16.63
CA SER A 322 -19.33 -6.26 16.49
C SER A 322 -18.81 -4.88 16.91
N GLY A 323 -19.06 -3.87 16.08
CA GLY A 323 -18.60 -2.49 16.32
C GLY A 323 -17.13 -2.22 16.00
N ASP A 324 -16.42 -3.20 15.43
CA ASP A 324 -15.03 -3.07 15.00
C ASP A 324 -14.90 -3.34 13.48
N ALA A 325 -15.70 -2.63 12.68
CA ALA A 325 -15.73 -2.82 11.24
C ALA A 325 -14.38 -2.49 10.59
N VAL A 326 -14.04 -3.24 9.53
CA VAL A 326 -12.77 -3.07 8.83
C VAL A 326 -12.79 -1.83 7.97
N ALA A 327 -12.04 -0.79 8.37
CA ALA A 327 -11.89 0.45 7.63
C ALA A 327 -10.94 0.29 6.43
N HIS A 328 -10.98 1.27 5.51
CA HIS A 328 -10.14 1.32 4.32
C HIS A 328 -8.66 1.05 4.62
N ALA A 329 -8.08 0.09 3.95
CA ALA A 329 -6.66 -0.28 4.02
C ALA A 329 -6.13 -0.55 5.45
N SER A 330 -6.98 -0.98 6.38
CA SER A 330 -6.66 -1.14 7.81
C SER A 330 -5.85 -2.39 8.13
N LEU A 331 -4.81 -2.68 7.33
CA LEU A 331 -3.91 -3.83 7.47
C LEU A 331 -3.19 -3.87 8.83
N ILE A 332 -2.96 -2.71 9.43
CA ILE A 332 -2.26 -2.56 10.71
C ILE A 332 -3.19 -2.96 11.87
N PHE A 333 -4.41 -2.50 11.87
CA PHE A 333 -5.35 -2.70 12.98
C PHE A 333 -6.18 -3.98 12.84
N HIS A 334 -6.51 -4.37 11.61
CA HIS A 334 -7.32 -5.55 11.28
C HIS A 334 -6.48 -6.69 10.64
N GLN A 335 -5.21 -6.82 11.04
CA GLN A 335 -4.31 -7.84 10.51
C GLN A 335 -4.93 -9.26 10.57
N HIS A 336 -5.64 -9.57 11.64
CA HIS A 336 -6.29 -10.86 11.85
C HIS A 336 -7.42 -11.14 10.84
N CYS A 337 -8.02 -10.09 10.27
CA CYS A 337 -9.02 -10.21 9.22
C CYS A 337 -8.38 -10.39 7.83
N TYR A 338 -7.29 -9.68 7.55
CA TYR A 338 -6.62 -9.73 6.24
C TYR A 338 -5.71 -10.94 6.05
N ASN A 339 -4.92 -11.31 7.08
CA ASN A 339 -3.86 -12.30 6.96
C ASN A 339 -4.35 -13.66 6.45
N PRO A 340 -5.52 -14.21 6.86
CA PRO A 340 -5.99 -15.49 6.36
C PRO A 340 -6.20 -15.51 4.84
N PHE A 341 -6.74 -14.44 4.25
CA PHE A 341 -6.93 -14.34 2.80
C PHE A 341 -5.60 -14.23 2.06
N ILE A 342 -4.67 -13.43 2.62
CA ILE A 342 -3.35 -13.24 2.03
C ILE A 342 -2.56 -14.57 2.10
N GLU A 343 -2.56 -15.27 3.22
CA GLU A 343 -1.87 -16.55 3.42
C GLU A 343 -2.38 -17.61 2.43
N ALA A 344 -3.68 -17.84 2.41
CA ALA A 344 -4.29 -18.80 1.48
C ALA A 344 -4.00 -18.46 0.00
N TRP A 345 -3.88 -17.18 -0.33
CA TRP A 345 -3.50 -16.71 -1.65
C TRP A 345 -2.05 -17.06 -1.99
N TYR A 346 -1.12 -16.77 -1.09
CA TYR A 346 0.29 -17.06 -1.27
C TYR A 346 0.55 -18.56 -1.38
N ASP A 347 -0.08 -19.37 -0.52
CA ASP A 347 0.01 -20.84 -0.56
C ASP A 347 -0.47 -21.40 -1.89
N ARG A 348 -1.58 -20.87 -2.41
CA ARG A 348 -2.11 -21.28 -3.73
C ARG A 348 -1.13 -20.92 -4.85
N LEU A 349 -0.48 -19.75 -4.79
CA LEU A 349 0.50 -19.36 -5.80
C LEU A 349 1.83 -20.09 -5.64
N ALA A 350 2.16 -20.56 -4.45
CA ALA A 350 3.36 -21.35 -4.18
C ALA A 350 3.25 -22.78 -4.70
N THR A 351 2.03 -23.34 -4.67
CA THR A 351 1.79 -24.71 -5.15
C THR A 351 2.02 -24.78 -6.67
N PRO A 352 2.95 -25.62 -7.16
CA PRO A 352 3.10 -25.85 -8.60
C PRO A 352 1.74 -26.31 -9.17
N LEU A 353 1.33 -25.71 -10.29
CA LEU A 353 0.23 -26.26 -11.08
C LEU A 353 0.62 -27.70 -11.43
N ARG A 354 0.03 -28.69 -10.75
CA ARG A 354 0.07 -30.07 -11.24
C ARG A 354 -0.61 -30.02 -12.61
N LEU A 355 0.19 -30.10 -13.67
CA LEU A 355 -0.33 -30.41 -14.98
C LEU A 355 -1.08 -31.73 -14.79
N ALA A 356 -2.41 -31.69 -14.87
CA ALA A 356 -3.18 -32.88 -15.07
C ALA A 356 -2.69 -33.47 -16.42
N VAL A 357 -1.84 -34.44 -16.35
CA VAL A 357 -1.56 -35.29 -17.52
C VAL A 357 -2.86 -36.05 -17.79
N VAL A 358 -3.57 -35.59 -18.80
CA VAL A 358 -4.69 -36.30 -19.41
C VAL A 358 -4.13 -37.24 -20.43
#